data_c6e1fb5fa4a720d9a36427297da6cdfd
#
_entry.id   c6e1fb5fa4a720d9a36427297da6cdfd
#
_cell.length_a   1.000
_cell.length_b   1.000
_cell.length_c   1.000
_cell.angle_alpha   90.00
_cell.angle_beta   90.00
_cell.angle_gamma   90.00
#
_symmetry.space_group_name_H-M   'P 1'
#
loop_
_entity.id
_entity.type
_entity.pdbx_description
1 polymer ?
#
loop_
_entity_poly.entity_id
_entity_poly.type
_entity_poly.pdbx_seq_one_letter_code
_entity_poly.pdbx_strand_id
1 'polypeptide(L)'
;YQLQVQTGNERLKRLMLSLAKPEKWKATEELAAASLRAYAADERLARVDTVIIIGHGTSLATAMNAEFLFSRAAGAAARAVPAYQFRSYARDYLKRPERTLVVGISCSGNTESVVKGLEAARQAGALAMGITGRGETKMREISDYLIEADTAVEQEAGMTAYSASHLFLLYSALRAAVLLGEKRGNAKGLKYWEAQWKSVKKAMSALPELFEKMGGLAEEYSQEEMHNVVALGTGPNLGTAQEGALKICEFAWVFGACEELEDFAHGRFREADGKIPLLLLAPHENLQEKVLDLLAGCEIARTPTVILTQKALPEVQKLADRVILMPAVEEECLTPFLYVFPLWFLGYHFRS
;
A
#
# COMPACT_ATOMS: atom_id res chain seq x y z
N TYR A 1 12.66 -0.91 -30.47
CA TYR A 1 12.22 -1.62 -29.27
C TYR A 1 13.13 -1.31 -28.08
N GLN A 2 14.45 -1.55 -28.18
CA GLN A 2 15.41 -1.24 -27.11
C GLN A 2 15.39 0.25 -26.66
N LEU A 3 15.29 1.18 -27.61
CA LEU A 3 15.24 2.62 -27.30
C LEU A 3 13.94 2.98 -26.51
N GLN A 4 12.82 2.34 -26.85
CA GLN A 4 11.53 2.56 -26.13
C GLN A 4 11.57 1.98 -24.71
N VAL A 5 12.23 0.83 -24.53
CA VAL A 5 12.42 0.20 -23.22
C VAL A 5 13.31 1.06 -22.32
N GLN A 6 14.45 1.54 -22.83
CA GLN A 6 15.35 2.43 -22.09
C GLN A 6 14.66 3.74 -21.68
N THR A 7 13.91 4.36 -22.60
CA THR A 7 13.17 5.60 -22.28
C THR A 7 12.08 5.37 -21.23
N GLY A 8 11.44 4.20 -21.24
CA GLY A 8 10.46 3.80 -20.24
C GLY A 8 11.09 3.60 -18.86
N ASN A 9 12.26 2.98 -18.79
CA ASN A 9 12.98 2.75 -17.55
C ASN A 9 13.42 4.07 -16.89
N GLU A 10 13.99 5.00 -17.64
CA GLU A 10 14.38 6.30 -17.10
C GLU A 10 13.19 7.14 -16.60
N ARG A 11 12.03 7.01 -17.23
CA ARG A 11 10.80 7.66 -16.77
C ARG A 11 10.33 7.05 -15.43
N LEU A 12 10.33 5.73 -15.32
CA LEU A 12 9.97 5.03 -14.10
C LEU A 12 10.89 5.41 -12.94
N LYS A 13 12.21 5.38 -13.15
CA LYS A 13 13.21 5.80 -12.17
C LYS A 13 12.93 7.22 -11.67
N ARG A 14 12.76 8.17 -12.61
CA ARG A 14 12.47 9.57 -12.29
C ARG A 14 11.17 9.72 -11.50
N LEU A 15 10.12 8.98 -11.86
CA LEU A 15 8.84 9.00 -11.14
C LEU A 15 9.02 8.53 -9.70
N MET A 16 9.58 7.33 -9.49
CA MET A 16 9.79 6.77 -8.15
C MET A 16 10.62 7.71 -7.27
N LEU A 17 11.74 8.22 -7.78
CA LEU A 17 12.58 9.17 -7.04
C LEU A 17 11.90 10.52 -6.79
N SER A 18 10.98 10.95 -7.68
CA SER A 18 10.20 12.17 -7.46
C SER A 18 9.19 12.04 -6.34
N LEU A 19 8.61 10.85 -6.13
CA LEU A 19 7.65 10.60 -5.06
C LEU A 19 8.26 10.73 -3.65
N ALA A 20 9.57 10.53 -3.54
CA ALA A 20 10.30 10.75 -2.30
C ALA A 20 10.47 12.26 -1.95
N LYS A 21 10.15 13.18 -2.86
CA LYS A 21 10.29 14.62 -2.66
C LYS A 21 9.04 15.23 -2.02
N PRO A 22 9.15 15.95 -0.91
CA PRO A 22 7.99 16.53 -0.21
C PRO A 22 7.11 17.43 -1.07
N GLU A 23 7.70 18.19 -1.99
CA GLU A 23 6.97 19.11 -2.88
C GLU A 23 6.05 18.41 -3.87
N LYS A 24 6.32 17.14 -4.19
CA LYS A 24 5.50 16.35 -5.10
C LYS A 24 4.09 16.10 -4.56
N TRP A 25 3.92 16.19 -3.25
CA TRP A 25 2.66 15.88 -2.58
C TRP A 25 1.68 17.05 -2.53
N LYS A 26 2.14 18.29 -2.78
CA LYS A 26 1.33 19.50 -2.62
C LYS A 26 0.02 19.46 -3.41
N ALA A 27 0.06 19.09 -4.67
CA ALA A 27 -1.12 19.04 -5.52
C ALA A 27 -2.16 18.01 -5.03
N THR A 28 -1.71 16.81 -4.63
CA THR A 28 -2.59 15.78 -4.03
C THR A 28 -3.15 16.23 -2.68
N GLU A 29 -2.35 16.91 -1.84
CA GLU A 29 -2.80 17.46 -0.55
C GLU A 29 -3.92 18.49 -0.74
N GLU A 30 -3.75 19.43 -1.67
CA GLU A 30 -4.73 20.46 -1.99
C GLU A 30 -6.02 19.86 -2.58
N LEU A 31 -5.88 18.90 -3.50
CA LEU A 31 -7.00 18.25 -4.17
C LEU A 31 -7.82 17.40 -3.20
N ALA A 32 -7.15 16.60 -2.36
CA ALA A 32 -7.82 15.81 -1.33
C ALA A 32 -8.56 16.71 -0.33
N ALA A 33 -7.95 17.82 0.13
CA ALA A 33 -8.58 18.76 1.03
C ALA A 33 -9.83 19.43 0.41
N ALA A 34 -9.79 19.78 -0.88
CA ALA A 34 -10.93 20.33 -1.60
C ALA A 34 -12.07 19.31 -1.74
N SER A 35 -11.73 18.06 -2.11
CA SER A 35 -12.70 16.99 -2.32
C SER A 35 -13.40 16.55 -1.03
N LEU A 36 -12.73 16.67 0.12
CA LEU A 36 -13.24 16.23 1.40
C LEU A 36 -14.25 17.20 2.06
N ARG A 37 -14.53 18.36 1.47
CA ARG A 37 -15.43 19.36 2.09
C ARG A 37 -16.86 18.82 2.30
N ALA A 38 -17.44 18.18 1.28
CA ALA A 38 -18.77 17.61 1.36
C ALA A 38 -18.82 16.45 2.38
N TYR A 39 -17.77 15.62 2.41
CA TYR A 39 -17.61 14.54 3.38
C TYR A 39 -17.54 15.08 4.81
N ALA A 40 -16.72 16.09 5.07
CA ALA A 40 -16.57 16.71 6.38
C ALA A 40 -17.87 17.35 6.90
N ALA A 41 -18.78 17.77 6.02
CA ALA A 41 -20.04 18.41 6.38
C ALA A 41 -21.17 17.43 6.75
N ASP A 42 -21.02 16.13 6.42
CA ASP A 42 -22.11 15.15 6.59
C ASP A 42 -22.14 14.54 8.00
N GLU A 43 -23.23 14.81 8.72
CA GLU A 43 -23.44 14.31 10.09
C GLU A 43 -23.74 12.79 10.15
N ARG A 44 -24.10 12.15 9.04
CA ARG A 44 -24.29 10.70 8.99
C ARG A 44 -23.01 9.94 9.33
N LEU A 45 -21.85 10.52 9.06
CA LEU A 45 -20.54 9.93 9.34
C LEU A 45 -20.29 9.65 10.84
N ALA A 46 -20.89 10.42 11.74
CA ALA A 46 -20.78 10.18 13.18
C ALA A 46 -21.31 8.80 13.60
N ARG A 47 -22.20 8.19 12.81
CA ARG A 47 -22.78 6.87 13.09
C ARG A 47 -22.02 5.72 12.42
N VAL A 48 -21.09 6.01 11.51
CA VAL A 48 -20.31 4.97 10.81
C VAL A 48 -19.38 4.28 11.80
N ASP A 49 -19.52 2.99 11.98
CA ASP A 49 -18.63 2.17 12.80
C ASP A 49 -17.92 1.07 11.99
N THR A 50 -18.36 0.85 10.77
CA THR A 50 -17.81 -0.16 9.86
C THR A 50 -17.38 0.49 8.55
N VAL A 51 -16.17 0.17 8.10
CA VAL A 51 -15.63 0.63 6.81
C VAL A 51 -15.23 -0.57 5.98
N ILE A 52 -15.78 -0.70 4.78
CA ILE A 52 -15.40 -1.74 3.82
C ILE A 52 -14.68 -1.06 2.66
N ILE A 53 -13.46 -1.47 2.38
CA ILE A 53 -12.61 -0.84 1.37
C ILE A 53 -12.45 -1.82 0.22
N ILE A 54 -12.81 -1.41 -1.00
CA ILE A 54 -12.82 -2.30 -2.16
C ILE A 54 -11.90 -1.81 -3.28
N GLY A 55 -11.20 -2.74 -3.92
CA GLY A 55 -10.28 -2.44 -5.03
C GLY A 55 -9.85 -3.71 -5.76
N HIS A 56 -8.98 -3.54 -6.77
CA HIS A 56 -8.29 -4.62 -7.48
C HIS A 56 -6.83 -4.27 -7.75
N GLY A 57 -5.95 -5.28 -7.83
CA GLY A 57 -4.52 -5.09 -8.09
C GLY A 57 -3.89 -4.11 -7.11
N THR A 58 -3.17 -3.11 -7.61
CA THR A 58 -2.61 -2.00 -6.82
C THR A 58 -3.65 -1.31 -5.92
N SER A 59 -4.88 -1.11 -6.42
CA SER A 59 -5.94 -0.50 -5.61
C SER A 59 -6.42 -1.42 -4.48
N LEU A 60 -6.32 -2.74 -4.61
CA LEU A 60 -6.57 -3.67 -3.50
C LEU A 60 -5.45 -3.61 -2.48
N ALA A 61 -4.19 -3.56 -2.91
CA ALA A 61 -3.06 -3.35 -2.01
C ALA A 61 -3.20 -2.03 -1.23
N THR A 62 -3.61 -0.95 -1.92
CA THR A 62 -3.96 0.33 -1.29
C THR A 62 -5.09 0.17 -0.26
N ALA A 63 -6.12 -0.61 -0.58
CA ALA A 63 -7.23 -0.88 0.34
C ALA A 63 -6.77 -1.62 1.60
N MET A 64 -5.89 -2.61 1.46
CA MET A 64 -5.32 -3.36 2.59
C MET A 64 -4.48 -2.47 3.51
N ASN A 65 -3.67 -1.56 2.95
CA ASN A 65 -2.98 -0.55 3.76
C ASN A 65 -3.97 0.43 4.43
N ALA A 66 -4.99 0.88 3.70
CA ALA A 66 -5.99 1.82 4.19
C ALA A 66 -6.87 1.24 5.32
N GLU A 67 -7.07 -0.07 5.38
CA GLU A 67 -7.75 -0.76 6.48
C GLU A 67 -7.22 -0.31 7.84
N PHE A 68 -5.90 -0.28 7.98
CA PHE A 68 -5.24 0.13 9.22
C PHE A 68 -5.28 1.65 9.45
N LEU A 69 -5.37 2.45 8.39
CA LEU A 69 -5.60 3.90 8.52
C LEU A 69 -7.00 4.18 9.09
N PHE A 70 -8.04 3.55 8.55
CA PHE A 70 -9.40 3.70 9.07
C PHE A 70 -9.55 3.11 10.47
N SER A 71 -8.90 1.99 10.77
CA SER A 71 -8.90 1.43 12.13
C SER A 71 -8.25 2.37 13.14
N ARG A 72 -7.07 2.91 12.85
CA ARG A 72 -6.28 3.75 13.76
C ARG A 72 -6.77 5.19 13.84
N ALA A 73 -6.99 5.84 12.69
CA ALA A 73 -7.38 7.25 12.67
C ALA A 73 -8.88 7.44 12.88
N ALA A 74 -9.74 6.57 12.35
CA ALA A 74 -11.18 6.70 12.52
C ALA A 74 -11.73 5.91 13.72
N GLY A 75 -11.00 4.94 14.28
CA GLY A 75 -11.52 4.03 15.30
C GLY A 75 -12.69 3.18 14.80
N ALA A 76 -12.75 2.91 13.49
CA ALA A 76 -13.79 2.10 12.87
C ALA A 76 -13.33 0.66 12.66
N ALA A 77 -14.23 -0.30 12.67
CA ALA A 77 -13.95 -1.65 12.20
C ALA A 77 -13.77 -1.60 10.68
N ALA A 78 -12.54 -1.71 10.19
CA ALA A 78 -12.24 -1.60 8.79
C ALA A 78 -11.83 -2.95 8.18
N ARG A 79 -12.15 -3.18 6.89
CA ARG A 79 -11.79 -4.39 6.17
C ARG A 79 -11.61 -4.13 4.68
N ALA A 80 -10.49 -4.55 4.12
CA ALA A 80 -10.25 -4.59 2.68
C ALA A 80 -10.87 -5.85 2.07
N VAL A 81 -11.53 -5.71 0.91
CA VAL A 81 -12.18 -6.80 0.19
C VAL A 81 -11.97 -6.62 -1.31
N PRO A 82 -11.60 -7.67 -2.06
CA PRO A 82 -11.60 -7.60 -3.52
C PRO A 82 -12.95 -7.13 -4.06
N ALA A 83 -12.95 -6.12 -4.92
CA ALA A 83 -14.18 -5.47 -5.36
C ALA A 83 -15.17 -6.42 -6.07
N TYR A 84 -14.67 -7.42 -6.81
CA TYR A 84 -15.52 -8.43 -7.43
C TYR A 84 -16.20 -9.32 -6.37
N GLN A 85 -15.46 -9.72 -5.32
CA GLN A 85 -16.00 -10.48 -4.21
C GLN A 85 -17.06 -9.68 -3.45
N PHE A 86 -16.77 -8.42 -3.11
CA PHE A 86 -17.75 -7.56 -2.45
C PHE A 86 -19.02 -7.40 -3.29
N ARG A 87 -18.89 -7.06 -4.57
CA ARG A 87 -20.03 -6.92 -5.50
C ARG A 87 -20.90 -8.18 -5.54
N SER A 88 -20.27 -9.36 -5.56
CA SER A 88 -20.96 -10.63 -5.69
C SER A 88 -21.69 -11.04 -4.40
N TYR A 89 -21.16 -10.63 -3.25
CA TYR A 89 -21.65 -11.02 -1.91
C TYR A 89 -21.96 -9.81 -1.03
N ALA A 90 -22.42 -8.69 -1.61
CA ALA A 90 -22.64 -7.43 -0.88
C ALA A 90 -23.56 -7.59 0.34
N ARG A 91 -24.63 -8.41 0.24
CA ARG A 91 -25.56 -8.69 1.35
C ARG A 91 -24.89 -9.35 2.55
N ASP A 92 -23.82 -10.12 2.33
CA ASP A 92 -23.08 -10.79 3.39
C ASP A 92 -22.15 -9.83 4.13
N TYR A 93 -21.67 -8.81 3.46
CA TYR A 93 -20.83 -7.76 4.02
C TYR A 93 -21.65 -6.64 4.68
N LEU A 94 -22.79 -6.27 4.12
CA LEU A 94 -23.63 -5.14 4.54
C LEU A 94 -24.70 -5.58 5.56
N LYS A 95 -24.28 -6.00 6.76
CA LYS A 95 -25.23 -6.42 7.82
C LYS A 95 -25.90 -5.22 8.52
N ARG A 96 -25.25 -4.08 8.55
CA ARG A 96 -25.75 -2.80 9.09
C ARG A 96 -25.39 -1.67 8.14
N PRO A 97 -26.04 -1.61 6.95
CA PRO A 97 -25.67 -0.67 5.91
C PRO A 97 -25.75 0.80 6.37
N GLU A 98 -26.72 1.15 7.23
CA GLU A 98 -26.89 2.50 7.79
C GLU A 98 -25.72 2.97 8.70
N ARG A 99 -24.82 2.06 9.07
CA ARG A 99 -23.61 2.33 9.87
C ARG A 99 -22.33 2.00 9.10
N THR A 100 -22.45 1.70 7.82
CA THR A 100 -21.35 1.26 6.98
C THR A 100 -20.99 2.32 5.95
N LEU A 101 -19.69 2.61 5.83
CA LEU A 101 -19.08 3.34 4.73
C LEU A 101 -18.37 2.34 3.81
N VAL A 102 -18.73 2.29 2.54
CA VAL A 102 -18.00 1.53 1.53
C VAL A 102 -17.10 2.48 0.74
N VAL A 103 -15.80 2.22 0.77
CA VAL A 103 -14.78 3.02 0.09
C VAL A 103 -14.29 2.25 -1.13
N GLY A 104 -14.60 2.73 -2.32
CA GLY A 104 -14.09 2.18 -3.58
C GLY A 104 -12.81 2.89 -4.01
N ILE A 105 -11.73 2.13 -4.17
CA ILE A 105 -10.43 2.66 -4.65
C ILE A 105 -10.20 2.21 -6.09
N SER A 106 -9.99 3.17 -7.00
CA SER A 106 -9.68 2.90 -8.40
C SER A 106 -8.97 4.09 -9.02
N CYS A 107 -7.74 3.92 -9.51
CA CYS A 107 -6.98 5.00 -10.15
C CYS A 107 -7.76 5.64 -11.31
N SER A 108 -8.34 4.86 -12.21
CA SER A 108 -9.15 5.35 -13.33
C SER A 108 -10.57 5.78 -12.92
N GLY A 109 -11.04 5.33 -11.75
CA GLY A 109 -12.42 5.50 -11.31
C GLY A 109 -13.48 4.82 -12.18
N ASN A 110 -13.05 3.96 -13.10
CA ASN A 110 -13.92 3.28 -14.08
C ASN A 110 -13.90 1.75 -13.97
N THR A 111 -13.18 1.18 -12.99
CA THR A 111 -13.13 -0.26 -12.77
C THR A 111 -14.52 -0.80 -12.47
N GLU A 112 -15.08 -1.60 -13.37
CA GLU A 112 -16.47 -2.05 -13.34
C GLU A 112 -16.89 -2.65 -12.00
N SER A 113 -16.08 -3.54 -11.42
CA SER A 113 -16.42 -4.19 -10.15
C SER A 113 -16.43 -3.22 -8.97
N VAL A 114 -15.59 -2.18 -8.99
CA VAL A 114 -15.59 -1.12 -7.97
C VAL A 114 -16.84 -0.25 -8.12
N VAL A 115 -17.16 0.18 -9.36
CA VAL A 115 -18.37 0.95 -9.67
C VAL A 115 -19.62 0.21 -9.20
N LYS A 116 -19.78 -1.04 -9.64
CA LYS A 116 -20.94 -1.88 -9.24
C LYS A 116 -20.97 -2.21 -7.75
N GLY A 117 -19.81 -2.29 -7.10
CA GLY A 117 -19.72 -2.46 -5.65
C GLY A 117 -20.26 -1.24 -4.89
N LEU A 118 -19.89 -0.02 -5.33
CA LEU A 118 -20.43 1.22 -4.75
C LEU A 118 -21.93 1.39 -5.03
N GLU A 119 -22.42 1.03 -6.23
CA GLU A 119 -23.85 1.02 -6.54
C GLU A 119 -24.62 0.08 -5.59
N ALA A 120 -24.11 -1.13 -5.39
CA ALA A 120 -24.70 -2.10 -4.46
C ALA A 120 -24.72 -1.60 -3.02
N ALA A 121 -23.66 -0.90 -2.57
CA ALA A 121 -23.61 -0.30 -1.25
C ALA A 121 -24.70 0.77 -1.07
N ARG A 122 -24.86 1.70 -2.01
CA ARG A 122 -25.92 2.72 -1.96
C ARG A 122 -27.32 2.13 -2.02
N GLN A 123 -27.55 1.15 -2.88
CA GLN A 123 -28.83 0.46 -2.97
C GLN A 123 -29.22 -0.23 -1.66
N ALA A 124 -28.23 -0.70 -0.90
CA ALA A 124 -28.43 -1.28 0.43
C ALA A 124 -28.61 -0.23 1.54
N GLY A 125 -28.39 1.06 1.27
CA GLY A 125 -28.47 2.15 2.25
C GLY A 125 -27.18 2.46 2.99
N ALA A 126 -26.03 1.93 2.52
CA ALA A 126 -24.72 2.29 3.02
C ALA A 126 -24.23 3.59 2.35
N LEU A 127 -23.31 4.30 3.05
CA LEU A 127 -22.60 5.42 2.45
C LEU A 127 -21.54 4.88 1.46
N ALA A 128 -21.40 5.54 0.31
CA ALA A 128 -20.45 5.18 -0.73
C ALA A 128 -19.46 6.31 -0.98
N MET A 129 -18.17 6.01 -0.88
CA MET A 129 -17.07 6.92 -1.17
C MET A 129 -16.22 6.37 -2.31
N GLY A 130 -15.95 7.20 -3.31
CA GLY A 130 -14.93 6.94 -4.33
C GLY A 130 -13.62 7.61 -3.97
N ILE A 131 -12.50 6.89 -4.10
CA ILE A 131 -11.14 7.46 -4.10
C ILE A 131 -10.52 7.15 -5.45
N THR A 132 -10.17 8.19 -6.23
CA THR A 132 -9.76 8.03 -7.62
C THR A 132 -8.69 9.04 -8.04
N GLY A 133 -8.06 8.80 -9.17
CA GLY A 133 -7.27 9.83 -9.85
C GLY A 133 -8.15 10.96 -10.38
N ARG A 134 -7.53 12.08 -10.69
CA ARG A 134 -8.20 13.25 -11.23
C ARG A 134 -8.76 13.00 -12.64
N GLY A 135 -9.98 13.43 -12.89
CA GLY A 135 -10.61 13.39 -14.21
C GLY A 135 -12.07 12.94 -14.20
N GLU A 136 -12.60 12.69 -15.37
CA GLU A 136 -13.95 12.15 -15.53
C GLU A 136 -13.98 10.65 -15.17
N THR A 137 -14.93 10.28 -14.35
CA THR A 137 -15.03 8.94 -13.82
C THR A 137 -16.48 8.54 -13.51
N LYS A 138 -16.83 7.28 -13.78
CA LYS A 138 -18.14 6.72 -13.43
C LYS A 138 -18.41 6.76 -11.91
N MET A 139 -17.37 6.72 -11.10
CA MET A 139 -17.51 6.80 -9.65
C MET A 139 -18.13 8.12 -9.18
N ARG A 140 -18.00 9.21 -9.95
CA ARG A 140 -18.58 10.52 -9.61
C ARG A 140 -20.10 10.50 -9.51
N GLU A 141 -20.75 9.75 -10.38
CA GLU A 141 -22.21 9.71 -10.46
C GLU A 141 -22.84 8.83 -9.37
N ILE A 142 -22.08 7.86 -8.90
CA ILE A 142 -22.59 6.80 -8.02
C ILE A 142 -22.10 6.91 -6.58
N SER A 143 -21.17 7.80 -6.27
CA SER A 143 -20.65 7.99 -4.91
C SER A 143 -21.36 9.13 -4.19
N ASP A 144 -21.58 8.99 -2.88
CA ASP A 144 -21.98 10.10 -2.01
C ASP A 144 -20.84 11.12 -1.88
N TYR A 145 -19.60 10.63 -1.87
CA TYR A 145 -18.38 11.43 -1.79
C TYR A 145 -17.36 10.92 -2.80
N LEU A 146 -16.69 11.84 -3.50
CA LEU A 146 -15.58 11.51 -4.39
C LEU A 146 -14.35 12.28 -3.94
N ILE A 147 -13.27 11.55 -3.63
CA ILE A 147 -11.97 12.11 -3.28
C ILE A 147 -11.03 11.88 -4.45
N GLU A 148 -10.46 12.96 -4.95
CA GLU A 148 -9.54 12.92 -6.07
C GLU A 148 -8.10 13.08 -5.60
N ALA A 149 -7.18 12.35 -6.25
CA ALA A 149 -5.75 12.46 -6.10
C ALA A 149 -5.12 12.95 -7.41
N ASP A 150 -4.01 13.69 -7.33
CA ASP A 150 -3.30 14.16 -8.53
C ASP A 150 -2.42 13.04 -9.11
N THR A 151 -3.03 12.17 -9.89
CA THR A 151 -2.36 11.08 -10.60
C THR A 151 -2.00 11.43 -12.05
N ALA A 152 -2.16 12.71 -12.46
CA ALA A 152 -2.00 13.14 -13.86
C ALA A 152 -0.60 12.87 -14.43
N VAL A 153 0.43 12.89 -13.59
CA VAL A 153 1.83 12.57 -13.98
C VAL A 153 1.97 11.13 -14.48
N GLU A 154 1.04 10.27 -14.12
CA GLU A 154 1.05 8.84 -14.42
C GLU A 154 0.51 8.53 -15.81
N GLN A 155 -0.41 9.35 -16.33
CA GLN A 155 -1.00 9.13 -17.66
C GLN A 155 0.05 9.19 -18.78
N GLU A 156 1.16 9.90 -18.56
CA GLU A 156 2.26 10.00 -19.50
C GLU A 156 3.22 8.78 -19.47
N ALA A 157 3.18 7.98 -18.43
CA ALA A 157 4.17 6.94 -18.14
C ALA A 157 3.71 5.50 -18.47
N GLY A 158 2.47 5.28 -18.91
CA GLY A 158 1.93 3.95 -19.23
C GLY A 158 1.70 3.08 -17.97
N MET A 159 1.99 1.78 -18.03
CA MET A 159 1.76 0.84 -16.91
C MET A 159 2.48 1.22 -15.60
N THR A 160 3.52 2.03 -15.69
CA THR A 160 4.25 2.57 -14.53
C THR A 160 3.46 3.61 -13.74
N ALA A 161 2.42 4.15 -14.34
CA ALA A 161 1.49 5.11 -13.80
C ALA A 161 0.76 4.62 -12.54
N TYR A 162 0.44 3.35 -12.47
CA TYR A 162 -0.33 2.81 -11.37
C TYR A 162 0.45 2.71 -10.05
N SER A 163 1.78 2.69 -10.10
CA SER A 163 2.62 2.63 -8.89
C SER A 163 2.50 3.89 -8.04
N ALA A 164 2.61 5.07 -8.65
CA ALA A 164 2.46 6.32 -7.92
C ALA A 164 1.02 6.53 -7.42
N SER A 165 0.01 6.03 -8.15
CA SER A 165 -1.39 6.10 -7.71
C SER A 165 -1.60 5.41 -6.38
N HIS A 166 -0.91 4.29 -6.13
CA HIS A 166 -0.94 3.62 -4.84
C HIS A 166 -0.76 4.60 -3.67
N LEU A 167 0.32 5.37 -3.69
CA LEU A 167 0.66 6.30 -2.61
C LEU A 167 -0.30 7.51 -2.54
N PHE A 168 -0.69 8.08 -3.68
CA PHE A 168 -1.59 9.24 -3.69
C PHE A 168 -3.01 8.86 -3.26
N LEU A 169 -3.50 7.69 -3.67
CA LEU A 169 -4.81 7.19 -3.23
C LEU A 169 -4.77 6.77 -1.75
N LEU A 170 -3.65 6.22 -1.27
CA LEU A 170 -3.45 5.90 0.14
C LEU A 170 -3.46 7.17 1.01
N TYR A 171 -2.83 8.27 0.53
CA TYR A 171 -2.92 9.56 1.21
C TYR A 171 -4.36 10.09 1.28
N SER A 172 -5.11 9.97 0.19
CA SER A 172 -6.52 10.36 0.16
C SER A 172 -7.35 9.54 1.17
N ALA A 173 -7.06 8.23 1.29
CA ALA A 173 -7.67 7.37 2.31
C ALA A 173 -7.28 7.78 3.74
N LEU A 174 -6.02 8.17 3.98
CA LEU A 174 -5.58 8.71 5.27
C LEU A 174 -6.40 9.95 5.64
N ARG A 175 -6.56 10.90 4.72
CA ARG A 175 -7.32 12.13 4.97
C ARG A 175 -8.80 11.83 5.27
N ALA A 176 -9.40 10.88 4.54
CA ALA A 176 -10.77 10.44 4.80
C ALA A 176 -10.91 9.78 6.18
N ALA A 177 -9.97 8.91 6.55
CA ALA A 177 -9.95 8.23 7.83
C ALA A 177 -9.82 9.21 9.01
N VAL A 178 -8.95 10.22 8.89
CA VAL A 178 -8.75 11.26 9.91
C VAL A 178 -10.04 12.05 10.12
N LEU A 179 -10.70 12.50 9.05
CA LEU A 179 -11.95 13.26 9.16
C LEU A 179 -13.10 12.41 9.71
N LEU A 180 -13.17 11.12 9.34
CA LEU A 180 -14.13 10.19 9.95
C LEU A 180 -13.88 10.08 11.46
N GLY A 181 -12.62 10.01 11.88
CA GLY A 181 -12.24 9.99 13.29
C GLY A 181 -12.68 11.24 14.06
N GLU A 182 -12.53 12.42 13.47
CA GLU A 182 -13.03 13.67 14.07
C GLU A 182 -14.55 13.66 14.25
N LYS A 183 -15.30 13.21 13.22
CA LYS A 183 -16.78 13.07 13.32
C LYS A 183 -17.21 12.07 14.38
N ARG A 184 -16.42 11.04 14.63
CA ARG A 184 -16.67 10.02 15.66
C ARG A 184 -16.14 10.37 17.04
N GLY A 185 -15.46 11.51 17.17
CA GLY A 185 -14.86 11.94 18.44
C GLY A 185 -13.61 11.16 18.85
N ASN A 186 -12.84 10.65 17.87
CA ASN A 186 -11.57 9.97 18.16
C ASN A 186 -10.55 10.93 18.80
N ALA A 187 -9.79 10.43 19.79
CA ALA A 187 -8.87 11.23 20.60
C ALA A 187 -7.69 11.84 19.82
N LYS A 188 -7.22 11.15 18.76
CA LYS A 188 -6.15 11.64 17.89
C LYS A 188 -6.73 12.49 16.76
N GLY A 189 -6.87 13.79 16.99
CA GLY A 189 -7.45 14.73 16.02
C GLY A 189 -6.54 15.09 14.83
N LEU A 190 -7.06 15.93 13.94
CA LEU A 190 -6.41 16.36 12.69
C LEU A 190 -4.96 16.83 12.91
N LYS A 191 -4.69 17.67 13.91
CA LYS A 191 -3.34 18.20 14.17
C LYS A 191 -2.30 17.10 14.42
N TYR A 192 -2.67 16.02 15.11
CA TYR A 192 -1.78 14.89 15.33
C TYR A 192 -1.41 14.23 14.00
N TRP A 193 -2.39 13.89 13.19
CA TRP A 193 -2.17 13.22 11.91
C TRP A 193 -1.44 14.10 10.88
N GLU A 194 -1.64 15.40 10.92
CA GLU A 194 -0.87 16.35 10.10
C GLU A 194 0.62 16.36 10.50
N ALA A 195 0.91 16.30 11.81
CA ALA A 195 2.27 16.19 12.30
C ALA A 195 2.92 14.86 11.88
N GLN A 196 2.19 13.75 12.00
CA GLN A 196 2.64 12.44 11.54
C GLN A 196 2.92 12.42 10.02
N TRP A 197 2.03 12.99 9.22
CA TRP A 197 2.24 13.11 7.78
C TRP A 197 3.47 13.95 7.41
N LYS A 198 3.70 15.04 8.12
CA LYS A 198 4.92 15.84 7.95
C LYS A 198 6.17 15.02 8.26
N SER A 199 6.14 14.17 9.29
CA SER A 199 7.23 13.25 9.62
C SER A 199 7.46 12.22 8.51
N VAL A 200 6.38 11.64 7.94
CA VAL A 200 6.46 10.73 6.79
C VAL A 200 7.14 11.39 5.60
N LYS A 201 6.72 12.60 5.21
CA LYS A 201 7.34 13.33 4.09
C LYS A 201 8.83 13.61 4.33
N LYS A 202 9.21 13.92 5.57
CA LYS A 202 10.62 14.06 5.93
C LYS A 202 11.37 12.73 5.80
N ALA A 203 10.79 11.64 6.25
CA ALA A 203 11.36 10.30 6.16
C ALA A 203 11.54 9.85 4.69
N MET A 204 10.57 10.16 3.81
CA MET A 204 10.65 9.86 2.38
C MET A 204 11.90 10.45 1.72
N SER A 205 12.37 11.62 2.13
CA SER A 205 13.53 12.27 1.50
C SER A 205 14.84 11.49 1.65
N ALA A 206 14.91 10.51 2.54
CA ALA A 206 16.06 9.60 2.66
C ALA A 206 15.97 8.36 1.76
N LEU A 207 14.80 8.06 1.18
CA LEU A 207 14.58 6.84 0.39
C LEU A 207 15.40 6.75 -0.91
N PRO A 208 15.72 7.84 -1.63
CA PRO A 208 16.58 7.78 -2.81
C PRO A 208 17.91 7.08 -2.59
N GLU A 209 18.46 7.13 -1.36
CA GLU A 209 19.72 6.46 -1.01
C GLU A 209 19.61 4.92 -1.07
N LEU A 210 18.38 4.38 -0.95
CA LEU A 210 18.14 2.95 -1.05
C LEU A 210 18.11 2.44 -2.50
N PHE A 211 17.97 3.34 -3.49
CA PHE A 211 17.84 2.94 -4.89
C PHE A 211 19.03 2.10 -5.36
N GLU A 212 20.24 2.57 -5.13
CA GLU A 212 21.46 1.87 -5.56
C GLU A 212 21.70 0.59 -4.72
N LYS A 213 21.33 0.59 -3.42
CA LYS A 213 21.40 -0.62 -2.59
C LYS A 213 20.51 -1.74 -3.14
N MET A 214 19.29 -1.39 -3.56
CA MET A 214 18.39 -2.36 -4.18
C MET A 214 18.87 -2.82 -5.55
N GLY A 215 19.64 -1.97 -6.27
CA GLY A 215 20.33 -2.33 -7.50
C GLY A 215 21.38 -3.40 -7.29
N GLY A 216 22.25 -3.22 -6.29
CA GLY A 216 23.25 -4.23 -5.93
C GLY A 216 22.65 -5.58 -5.53
N LEU A 217 21.52 -5.54 -4.78
CA LEU A 217 20.80 -6.76 -4.42
C LEU A 217 20.17 -7.47 -5.63
N ALA A 218 19.59 -6.71 -6.55
CA ALA A 218 19.01 -7.26 -7.78
C ALA A 218 20.09 -7.92 -8.67
N GLU A 219 21.28 -7.32 -8.76
CA GLU A 219 22.40 -7.87 -9.47
C GLU A 219 22.88 -9.20 -8.85
N GLU A 220 23.04 -9.23 -7.52
CA GLU A 220 23.38 -10.45 -6.76
C GLU A 220 22.38 -11.58 -7.07
N TYR A 221 21.08 -11.30 -6.96
CA TYR A 221 20.04 -12.30 -7.20
C TYR A 221 19.96 -12.74 -8.66
N SER A 222 20.24 -11.86 -9.60
CA SER A 222 20.28 -12.20 -11.02
C SER A 222 21.46 -13.13 -11.34
N GLN A 223 22.63 -12.92 -10.72
CA GLN A 223 23.80 -13.80 -10.86
C GLN A 223 23.57 -15.19 -10.26
N GLU A 224 22.76 -15.29 -9.22
CA GLU A 224 22.39 -16.54 -8.57
C GLU A 224 21.18 -17.24 -9.22
N GLU A 225 20.73 -16.76 -10.38
CA GLU A 225 19.58 -17.29 -11.13
C GLU A 225 18.27 -17.36 -10.30
N MET A 226 18.05 -16.40 -9.43
CA MET A 226 16.82 -16.29 -8.63
C MET A 226 15.68 -15.72 -9.49
N HIS A 227 14.69 -16.55 -9.79
CA HIS A 227 13.58 -16.20 -10.69
C HIS A 227 12.26 -15.93 -9.97
N ASN A 228 12.21 -16.13 -8.67
CA ASN A 228 11.03 -15.94 -7.84
C ASN A 228 11.40 -15.09 -6.63
N VAL A 229 10.45 -14.32 -6.12
CA VAL A 229 10.62 -13.50 -4.91
C VAL A 229 9.34 -13.61 -4.08
N VAL A 230 9.47 -13.79 -2.78
CA VAL A 230 8.33 -13.78 -1.86
C VAL A 230 8.46 -12.59 -0.91
N ALA A 231 7.47 -11.71 -0.93
CA ALA A 231 7.36 -10.59 0.00
C ALA A 231 6.44 -10.99 1.15
N LEU A 232 6.93 -10.86 2.38
CA LEU A 232 6.20 -11.21 3.59
C LEU A 232 5.91 -9.95 4.40
N GLY A 233 4.66 -9.80 4.81
CA GLY A 233 4.24 -8.69 5.65
C GLY A 233 3.07 -9.08 6.52
N THR A 234 2.82 -8.31 7.56
CA THR A 234 1.63 -8.46 8.40
C THR A 234 1.04 -7.10 8.73
N GLY A 235 -0.21 -7.07 9.17
CA GLY A 235 -0.87 -5.83 9.53
C GLY A 235 -0.86 -4.81 8.39
N PRO A 236 -0.46 -3.55 8.67
CA PRO A 236 -0.43 -2.50 7.64
C PRO A 236 0.45 -2.83 6.43
N ASN A 237 1.46 -3.68 6.60
CA ASN A 237 2.44 -3.98 5.56
C ASN A 237 2.12 -5.24 4.72
N LEU A 238 1.04 -5.95 4.99
CA LEU A 238 0.59 -7.01 4.09
C LEU A 238 0.21 -6.46 2.71
N GLY A 239 -0.52 -5.34 2.67
CA GLY A 239 -0.81 -4.64 1.42
C GLY A 239 0.44 -4.11 0.72
N THR A 240 1.45 -3.68 1.48
CA THR A 240 2.74 -3.24 0.94
C THR A 240 3.50 -4.40 0.30
N ALA A 241 3.53 -5.57 0.96
CA ALA A 241 4.13 -6.79 0.41
C ALA A 241 3.40 -7.22 -0.89
N GLN A 242 2.07 -7.14 -0.92
CA GLN A 242 1.28 -7.45 -2.12
C GLN A 242 1.57 -6.48 -3.27
N GLU A 243 1.65 -5.18 -3.02
CA GLU A 243 2.01 -4.19 -4.04
C GLU A 243 3.43 -4.42 -4.55
N GLY A 244 4.39 -4.67 -3.66
CA GLY A 244 5.77 -4.96 -4.02
C GLY A 244 5.89 -6.20 -4.90
N ALA A 245 5.27 -7.30 -4.50
CA ALA A 245 5.24 -8.54 -5.29
C ALA A 245 4.60 -8.32 -6.66
N LEU A 246 3.48 -7.59 -6.73
CA LEU A 246 2.81 -7.23 -7.98
C LEU A 246 3.73 -6.42 -8.90
N LYS A 247 4.45 -5.42 -8.39
CA LYS A 247 5.35 -4.59 -9.20
C LYS A 247 6.60 -5.34 -9.66
N ILE A 248 7.11 -6.27 -8.87
CA ILE A 248 8.17 -7.19 -9.31
C ILE A 248 7.68 -7.99 -10.52
N CYS A 249 6.45 -8.52 -10.49
CA CYS A 249 5.86 -9.19 -11.66
C CYS A 249 5.71 -8.26 -12.87
N GLU A 250 5.16 -7.06 -12.66
CA GLU A 250 4.85 -6.12 -13.73
C GLU A 250 6.09 -5.48 -14.36
N PHE A 251 7.11 -5.18 -13.55
CA PHE A 251 8.31 -4.50 -14.03
C PHE A 251 9.33 -5.46 -14.62
N ALA A 252 9.59 -6.58 -13.96
CA ALA A 252 10.71 -7.46 -14.25
C ALA A 252 10.31 -8.80 -14.88
N TRP A 253 9.01 -9.12 -14.91
CA TRP A 253 8.49 -10.43 -15.31
C TRP A 253 9.08 -11.59 -14.47
N VAL A 254 9.50 -11.28 -13.26
CA VAL A 254 9.89 -12.22 -12.22
C VAL A 254 8.63 -12.60 -11.44
N PHE A 255 8.47 -13.85 -11.09
CA PHE A 255 7.33 -14.26 -10.29
C PHE A 255 7.48 -13.74 -8.86
N GLY A 256 6.61 -12.79 -8.49
CA GLY A 256 6.49 -12.23 -7.15
C GLY A 256 5.24 -12.80 -6.47
N ALA A 257 5.43 -13.35 -5.27
CA ALA A 257 4.33 -13.75 -4.40
C ALA A 257 4.33 -12.91 -3.12
N CYS A 258 3.16 -12.81 -2.49
CA CYS A 258 3.05 -12.20 -1.18
C CYS A 258 2.25 -13.10 -0.25
N GLU A 259 2.61 -13.10 1.02
CA GLU A 259 1.86 -13.81 2.06
C GLU A 259 1.99 -13.11 3.41
N GLU A 260 1.08 -13.43 4.30
CA GLU A 260 1.19 -13.02 5.69
C GLU A 260 2.36 -13.77 6.36
N LEU A 261 3.10 -13.06 7.22
CA LEU A 261 4.37 -13.52 7.79
C LEU A 261 4.27 -14.87 8.52
N GLU A 262 3.21 -15.06 9.31
CA GLU A 262 3.01 -16.30 10.06
C GLU A 262 2.35 -17.39 9.21
N ASP A 263 1.39 -17.05 8.36
CA ASP A 263 0.76 -18.00 7.44
C ASP A 263 1.78 -18.66 6.51
N PHE A 264 2.79 -17.92 6.07
CA PHE A 264 3.91 -18.46 5.30
C PHE A 264 4.62 -19.59 6.06
N ALA A 265 4.88 -19.42 7.36
CA ALA A 265 5.53 -20.42 8.19
C ALA A 265 4.68 -21.69 8.36
N HIS A 266 3.36 -21.59 8.25
CA HIS A 266 2.42 -22.72 8.42
C HIS A 266 2.17 -23.56 7.16
N GLY A 267 2.82 -23.27 6.05
CA GLY A 267 2.63 -24.09 4.83
C GLY A 267 3.69 -23.87 3.79
N ARG A 268 3.75 -22.67 3.25
CA ARG A 268 4.63 -22.31 2.13
C ARG A 268 6.11 -22.23 2.47
N PHE A 269 6.47 -22.23 3.74
CA PHE A 269 7.87 -22.33 4.15
C PHE A 269 8.57 -23.56 3.54
N ARG A 270 7.82 -24.59 3.17
CA ARG A 270 8.36 -25.76 2.45
C ARG A 270 8.87 -25.44 1.05
N GLU A 271 8.46 -24.31 0.47
CA GLU A 271 8.96 -23.82 -0.81
C GLU A 271 10.26 -23.02 -0.65
N ALA A 272 10.62 -22.68 0.60
CA ALA A 272 11.84 -21.95 0.91
C ALA A 272 13.05 -22.85 0.59
N ASP A 273 13.83 -22.39 -0.37
CA ASP A 273 15.08 -23.01 -0.79
C ASP A 273 16.12 -21.92 -1.11
N GLY A 274 17.34 -22.34 -1.49
CA GLY A 274 18.42 -21.41 -1.80
C GLY A 274 18.18 -20.48 -3.01
N LYS A 275 17.03 -20.58 -3.70
CA LYS A 275 16.75 -19.84 -4.94
C LYS A 275 15.56 -18.86 -4.85
N ILE A 276 14.85 -18.85 -3.74
CA ILE A 276 13.67 -17.99 -3.54
C ILE A 276 13.94 -17.01 -2.40
N PRO A 277 14.42 -15.77 -2.69
CA PRO A 277 14.64 -14.77 -1.64
C PRO A 277 13.34 -14.33 -1.00
N LEU A 278 13.39 -14.18 0.33
CA LEU A 278 12.31 -13.66 1.15
C LEU A 278 12.56 -12.21 1.52
N LEU A 279 11.60 -11.33 1.20
CA LEU A 279 11.61 -9.92 1.59
C LEU A 279 10.66 -9.74 2.77
N LEU A 280 11.19 -9.55 3.98
CA LEU A 280 10.42 -9.48 5.21
C LEU A 280 10.22 -8.01 5.63
N LEU A 281 8.96 -7.58 5.72
CA LEU A 281 8.59 -6.23 6.15
C LEU A 281 8.25 -6.26 7.64
N ALA A 282 9.21 -5.91 8.50
CA ALA A 282 9.09 -5.94 9.95
C ALA A 282 9.47 -4.58 10.57
N PRO A 283 8.61 -3.53 10.43
CA PRO A 283 8.97 -2.16 10.82
C PRO A 283 9.25 -2.00 12.32
N HIS A 284 8.57 -2.73 13.18
CA HIS A 284 8.66 -2.60 14.63
C HIS A 284 9.18 -3.87 15.31
N GLU A 285 9.74 -3.71 16.51
CA GLU A 285 10.36 -4.78 17.29
C GLU A 285 9.37 -5.91 17.65
N ASN A 286 8.08 -5.59 17.85
CA ASN A 286 7.05 -6.59 18.16
C ASN A 286 6.85 -7.66 17.07
N LEU A 287 7.26 -7.40 15.84
CA LEU A 287 7.21 -8.37 14.75
C LEU A 287 8.48 -9.21 14.65
N GLN A 288 9.58 -8.76 15.27
CA GLN A 288 10.89 -9.39 15.11
C GLN A 288 11.02 -10.72 15.85
N GLU A 289 10.23 -10.97 16.88
CA GLU A 289 10.19 -12.28 17.55
C GLU A 289 9.79 -13.38 16.54
N LYS A 290 8.71 -13.17 15.81
CA LYS A 290 8.26 -14.12 14.78
C LYS A 290 9.22 -14.19 13.59
N VAL A 291 9.83 -13.06 13.23
CA VAL A 291 10.87 -13.01 12.20
C VAL A 291 12.08 -13.87 12.59
N LEU A 292 12.48 -13.88 13.87
CA LEU A 292 13.59 -14.72 14.34
C LEU A 292 13.32 -16.21 14.15
N ASP A 293 12.10 -16.67 14.46
CA ASP A 293 11.72 -18.08 14.24
C ASP A 293 11.83 -18.45 12.76
N LEU A 294 11.36 -17.55 11.88
CA LEU A 294 11.42 -17.76 10.43
C LEU A 294 12.87 -17.75 9.92
N LEU A 295 13.69 -16.81 10.38
CA LEU A 295 15.11 -16.70 9.99
C LEU A 295 15.91 -17.92 10.38
N ALA A 296 15.67 -18.49 11.59
CA ALA A 296 16.33 -19.72 12.01
C ALA A 296 16.02 -20.89 11.05
N GLY A 297 14.77 -20.96 10.56
CA GLY A 297 14.40 -21.92 9.51
C GLY A 297 15.07 -21.64 8.17
N CYS A 298 15.14 -20.36 7.77
CA CYS A 298 15.78 -19.93 6.52
C CYS A 298 17.28 -20.24 6.50
N GLU A 299 17.98 -20.08 7.63
CA GLU A 299 19.38 -20.45 7.75
C GLU A 299 19.60 -21.95 7.43
N ILE A 300 18.75 -22.81 7.96
CA ILE A 300 18.79 -24.27 7.70
C ILE A 300 18.48 -24.56 6.22
N ALA A 301 17.46 -23.91 5.66
CA ALA A 301 17.04 -24.06 4.27
C ALA A 301 17.98 -23.36 3.26
N ARG A 302 18.90 -22.54 3.75
CA ARG A 302 19.77 -21.64 2.95
C ARG A 302 18.99 -20.68 2.07
N THR A 303 17.84 -20.22 2.56
CA THR A 303 16.95 -19.29 1.86
C THR A 303 17.46 -17.88 2.06
N PRO A 304 17.74 -17.11 1.00
CA PRO A 304 18.18 -15.72 1.11
C PRO A 304 17.12 -14.85 1.74
N THR A 305 17.53 -14.00 2.69
CA THR A 305 16.61 -13.18 3.46
C THR A 305 17.02 -11.71 3.45
N VAL A 306 16.03 -10.83 3.20
CA VAL A 306 16.17 -9.37 3.30
C VAL A 306 15.13 -8.84 4.25
N ILE A 307 15.54 -8.18 5.30
CA ILE A 307 14.63 -7.58 6.27
C ILE A 307 14.63 -6.06 6.11
N LEU A 308 13.43 -5.50 5.95
CA LEU A 308 13.17 -4.07 6.01
C LEU A 308 12.63 -3.73 7.39
N THR A 309 13.34 -2.91 8.15
CA THR A 309 12.97 -2.57 9.54
C THR A 309 13.46 -1.17 9.92
N GLN A 310 12.81 -0.53 10.88
CA GLN A 310 13.28 0.75 11.42
C GLN A 310 14.46 0.58 12.37
N LYS A 311 14.50 -0.55 13.09
CA LYS A 311 15.55 -0.91 14.03
C LYS A 311 15.62 -2.43 14.12
N ALA A 312 16.77 -3.00 13.82
CA ALA A 312 16.97 -4.44 13.91
C ALA A 312 17.49 -4.85 15.30
N LEU A 313 16.93 -5.90 15.87
CA LEU A 313 17.52 -6.57 17.03
C LEU A 313 18.86 -7.20 16.67
N PRO A 314 19.82 -7.32 17.61
CA PRO A 314 21.12 -7.94 17.35
C PRO A 314 21.00 -9.37 16.77
N GLU A 315 20.04 -10.13 17.22
CA GLU A 315 19.77 -11.50 16.77
C GLU A 315 19.30 -11.51 15.31
N VAL A 316 18.42 -10.57 14.94
CA VAL A 316 17.97 -10.39 13.55
C VAL A 316 19.14 -10.00 12.65
N GLN A 317 20.01 -9.08 13.11
CA GLN A 317 21.21 -8.70 12.36
C GLN A 317 22.18 -9.87 12.12
N LYS A 318 22.22 -10.82 13.05
CA LYS A 318 23.08 -12.01 12.95
C LYS A 318 22.55 -13.06 12.00
N LEU A 319 21.23 -13.27 11.96
CA LEU A 319 20.58 -14.36 11.21
C LEU A 319 20.16 -13.95 9.79
N ALA A 320 19.81 -12.68 9.56
CA ALA A 320 19.41 -12.23 8.25
C ALA A 320 20.60 -12.00 7.32
N ASP A 321 20.49 -12.42 6.05
CA ASP A 321 21.55 -12.17 5.07
C ASP A 321 21.71 -10.67 4.79
N ARG A 322 20.61 -9.94 4.75
CA ARG A 322 20.61 -8.48 4.54
C ARG A 322 19.59 -7.80 5.45
N VAL A 323 20.01 -6.73 6.08
CA VAL A 323 19.16 -5.82 6.84
C VAL A 323 19.17 -4.44 6.20
N ILE A 324 17.99 -3.96 5.81
CA ILE A 324 17.78 -2.62 5.26
C ILE A 324 17.09 -1.78 6.34
N LEU A 325 17.86 -0.80 6.87
CA LEU A 325 17.29 0.14 7.83
C LEU A 325 16.47 1.19 7.09
N MET A 326 15.19 1.24 7.47
CA MET A 326 14.20 2.17 6.94
C MET A 326 14.11 3.43 7.80
N PRO A 327 13.80 4.59 7.21
CA PRO A 327 13.50 5.78 7.99
C PRO A 327 12.36 5.54 8.97
N ALA A 328 12.51 6.03 10.22
CA ALA A 328 11.54 5.79 11.27
C ALA A 328 10.32 6.71 11.18
N VAL A 329 9.15 6.15 11.44
CA VAL A 329 7.88 6.86 11.68
C VAL A 329 7.19 6.25 12.90
N GLU A 330 6.45 7.06 13.65
CA GLU A 330 5.83 6.65 14.91
C GLU A 330 4.64 5.69 14.69
N GLU A 331 3.77 6.05 13.75
CA GLU A 331 2.56 5.27 13.45
C GLU A 331 2.85 4.19 12.42
N GLU A 332 2.75 2.92 12.83
CA GLU A 332 3.00 1.78 11.94
C GLU A 332 2.10 1.79 10.69
N CYS A 333 0.84 2.23 10.81
CA CYS A 333 -0.06 2.33 9.66
C CYS A 333 0.39 3.33 8.59
N LEU A 334 1.42 4.13 8.86
CA LEU A 334 2.05 5.04 7.89
C LEU A 334 3.33 4.46 7.25
N THR A 335 3.84 3.34 7.76
CA THR A 335 5.03 2.69 7.17
C THR A 335 4.85 2.27 5.71
N PRO A 336 3.64 1.90 5.23
CA PRO A 336 3.42 1.60 3.81
C PRO A 336 3.89 2.70 2.84
N PHE A 337 3.81 3.98 3.25
CA PHE A 337 4.32 5.10 2.47
C PHE A 337 5.83 5.08 2.23
N LEU A 338 6.57 4.31 3.03
CA LEU A 338 8.02 4.20 2.96
C LEU A 338 8.46 2.83 2.44
N TYR A 339 7.85 1.77 2.95
CA TYR A 339 8.29 0.39 2.74
C TYR A 339 8.02 -0.15 1.34
N VAL A 340 7.13 0.48 0.59
CA VAL A 340 6.88 0.11 -0.81
C VAL A 340 8.04 0.48 -1.73
N PHE A 341 8.83 1.52 -1.41
CA PHE A 341 9.92 2.00 -2.27
C PHE A 341 11.03 0.97 -2.51
N PRO A 342 11.60 0.32 -1.49
CA PRO A 342 12.61 -0.71 -1.73
C PRO A 342 12.12 -1.85 -2.63
N LEU A 343 10.84 -2.23 -2.50
CA LEU A 343 10.23 -3.27 -3.34
C LEU A 343 10.10 -2.80 -4.81
N TRP A 344 9.69 -1.56 -5.02
CA TRP A 344 9.64 -0.96 -6.35
C TRP A 344 11.03 -0.80 -6.96
N PHE A 345 12.03 -0.39 -6.16
CA PHE A 345 13.40 -0.26 -6.61
C PHE A 345 13.97 -1.62 -7.01
N LEU A 346 13.73 -2.66 -6.22
CA LEU A 346 14.14 -4.03 -6.56
C LEU A 346 13.50 -4.49 -7.89
N GLY A 347 12.19 -4.33 -8.03
CA GLY A 347 11.47 -4.67 -9.26
C GLY A 347 11.98 -3.89 -10.49
N TYR A 348 12.36 -2.61 -10.28
CA TYR A 348 12.97 -1.81 -11.34
C TYR A 348 14.32 -2.39 -11.79
N HIS A 349 15.19 -2.73 -10.85
CA HIS A 349 16.53 -3.22 -11.15
C HIS A 349 16.54 -4.64 -11.71
N PHE A 350 15.60 -5.50 -11.35
CA PHE A 350 15.43 -6.80 -12.01
C PHE A 350 15.09 -6.69 -13.49
N ARG A 351 14.51 -5.56 -13.91
CA ARG A 351 14.21 -5.28 -15.31
C ARG A 351 15.41 -4.80 -16.12
N SER A 352 16.35 -4.13 -15.47
CA SER A 352 17.50 -3.45 -16.11
C SER A 352 18.66 -4.41 -16.35
#